data_b93d38ce4d5af7ea70602b2aa893c87d
#
_entry.id   b93d38ce4d5af7ea70602b2aa893c87d
#
_cell.length_a   1.000
_cell.length_b   1.000
_cell.length_c   1.000
_cell.angle_alpha   90.00
_cell.angle_beta   90.00
_cell.angle_gamma   90.00
#
_symmetry.space_group_name_H-M   'P 1'
#
loop_
_entity.id
_entity.type
_entity.pdbx_description
1 polymer ?
#
loop_
_entity_poly.entity_id
_entity_poly.type
_entity_poly.pdbx_seq_one_letter_code
_entity_poly.pdbx_strand_id
1 'polypeptide(L)'
;MLMKHWKRITAIALTLLSAALFAGCDGTGGGGGSDVADLDDGKTRIALIINGDLGDMSFFDSANAGMLQFQKDHPETEVNIMELGSSDTSKWESTLTQTANEAYDLIIVATSDMREPLQRLVGRSKYADRRFIIFDTEIRDNAAADYPTVHSMMFKQNEGGFLAGAVAALLTLEKGAENTAFVGGARNDIINDFACGFMQGVQKINELKGTDVGAYNSYIGDFTNSPKGKQIAESFYDQGVEVLFQAASQAGLGCFDAAKTKGKLAIGVDSDQYDYYASADPAKADTIVTSVLKRVDLALYNACEQFLEGTLEFGVLETLGIREGMIGIVENDNYAAILSEEDRALVGELAQGLADGTIEVKSGLKRYMSADELNALFAELDPTK
;
A
#
# COMPACT_ATOMS: atom_id res chain seq x y z
N MET A 1 -20.58 -49.35 21.66
CA MET A 1 -20.60 -49.39 23.13
C MET A 1 -19.78 -48.23 23.64
N LEU A 2 -20.46 -47.33 24.38
CA LEU A 2 -20.06 -46.23 25.24
C LEU A 2 -19.48 -44.97 24.53
N MET A 3 -20.27 -43.94 24.23
CA MET A 3 -21.01 -42.92 25.00
C MET A 3 -20.11 -41.89 25.76
N LYS A 4 -20.26 -40.62 25.26
CA LYS A 4 -20.45 -39.36 25.98
C LYS A 4 -19.36 -38.87 26.95
N HIS A 5 -18.85 -37.64 26.70
CA HIS A 5 -19.15 -36.53 27.61
C HIS A 5 -18.86 -35.14 26.96
N TRP A 6 -19.92 -34.41 26.76
CA TRP A 6 -20.01 -32.96 26.46
C TRP A 6 -19.87 -32.20 27.80
N LYS A 7 -18.93 -31.30 27.90
CA LYS A 7 -18.95 -30.30 28.99
C LYS A 7 -19.16 -28.91 28.42
N ARG A 8 -20.31 -28.37 28.75
CA ARG A 8 -20.71 -26.96 28.58
C ARG A 8 -19.85 -26.11 29.53
N ILE A 9 -19.27 -25.03 29.03
CA ILE A 9 -18.71 -23.95 29.85
C ILE A 9 -19.64 -22.75 29.72
N THR A 10 -20.23 -22.40 30.86
CA THR A 10 -21.15 -21.30 31.09
C THR A 10 -20.36 -19.98 31.15
N ALA A 11 -20.82 -18.99 30.40
CA ALA A 11 -20.36 -17.60 30.49
C ALA A 11 -20.87 -16.97 31.80
N ILE A 12 -19.97 -16.39 32.58
CA ILE A 12 -20.29 -15.52 33.70
C ILE A 12 -19.98 -14.09 33.28
N ALA A 13 -21.05 -13.31 33.07
CA ALA A 13 -20.97 -11.88 32.91
C ALA A 13 -20.79 -11.23 34.30
N LEU A 14 -19.70 -10.50 34.49
CA LEU A 14 -19.49 -9.69 35.70
C LEU A 14 -19.74 -8.21 35.34
N THR A 15 -20.93 -7.71 35.67
CA THR A 15 -21.27 -6.30 35.68
C THR A 15 -20.70 -5.64 36.92
N LEU A 16 -19.75 -4.73 36.77
CA LEU A 16 -19.31 -3.82 37.83
C LEU A 16 -19.99 -2.46 37.66
N LEU A 17 -20.90 -2.19 38.54
CA LEU A 17 -21.60 -0.92 38.71
C LEU A 17 -20.75 -0.06 39.65
N SER A 18 -20.12 1.01 39.15
CA SER A 18 -19.45 2.02 39.99
C SER A 18 -20.29 3.29 40.03
N ALA A 19 -20.86 3.57 41.19
CA ALA A 19 -21.56 4.80 41.50
C ALA A 19 -20.56 5.92 41.78
N ALA A 20 -20.61 7.00 41.03
CA ALA A 20 -19.86 8.23 41.30
C ALA A 20 -20.68 9.15 42.21
N LEU A 21 -20.10 9.47 43.37
CA LEU A 21 -20.60 10.51 44.29
C LEU A 21 -20.21 11.90 43.75
N PHE A 22 -21.21 12.74 43.48
CA PHE A 22 -21.04 14.17 43.27
C PHE A 22 -20.85 14.87 44.63
N ALA A 23 -19.72 15.53 44.79
CA ALA A 23 -19.55 16.59 45.79
C ALA A 23 -19.22 17.87 45.04
N GLY A 24 -20.14 18.82 45.05
CA GLY A 24 -19.93 20.15 44.49
C GLY A 24 -19.08 21.01 45.41
N CYS A 25 -18.28 21.87 44.81
CA CYS A 25 -17.80 23.12 45.43
C CYS A 25 -17.72 24.20 44.34
N ASP A 26 -18.45 25.28 44.58
CA ASP A 26 -18.38 26.54 43.86
C ASP A 26 -17.00 27.17 44.01
N GLY A 27 -16.53 27.82 42.91
CA GLY A 27 -15.33 28.69 42.98
C GLY A 27 -15.07 29.35 41.63
N THR A 28 -15.47 30.58 41.50
CA THR A 28 -15.32 31.55 40.40
C THR A 28 -13.89 31.74 39.89
N GLY A 29 -13.73 31.84 38.56
CA GLY A 29 -12.73 32.77 37.96
C GLY A 29 -11.87 32.23 36.83
N GLY A 30 -12.23 32.55 35.61
CA GLY A 30 -11.37 33.10 34.54
C GLY A 30 -10.28 32.24 33.92
N GLY A 31 -10.36 32.10 32.56
CA GLY A 31 -9.22 31.77 31.71
C GLY A 31 -9.40 30.50 30.93
N GLY A 32 -9.93 30.63 29.69
CA GLY A 32 -10.01 29.50 28.74
C GLY A 32 -8.63 29.12 28.23
N GLY A 33 -8.05 28.11 28.80
CA GLY A 33 -7.00 27.31 28.23
C GLY A 33 -7.55 25.89 28.17
N SER A 34 -7.68 25.32 27.02
CA SER A 34 -7.96 23.89 26.89
C SER A 34 -6.72 23.14 27.35
N ASP A 35 -6.72 22.71 28.63
CA ASP A 35 -5.70 21.83 29.15
C ASP A 35 -5.78 20.49 28.39
N VAL A 36 -4.91 20.33 27.38
CA VAL A 36 -4.50 19.00 26.94
C VAL A 36 -3.85 18.40 28.19
N ALA A 37 -4.44 17.34 28.74
CA ALA A 37 -3.85 16.61 29.85
C ALA A 37 -2.45 16.17 29.42
N ASP A 38 -1.45 16.80 29.99
CA ASP A 38 -0.05 16.42 29.81
C ASP A 38 0.12 15.07 30.54
N LEU A 39 -0.03 13.99 29.76
CA LEU A 39 0.21 12.63 30.25
C LEU A 39 1.73 12.41 30.23
N ASP A 40 2.47 13.10 31.09
CA ASP A 40 3.91 12.84 31.28
C ASP A 40 4.11 11.51 32.01
N ASP A 41 3.78 10.40 31.33
CA ASP A 41 4.08 9.05 31.78
C ASP A 41 5.36 8.51 31.13
N GLY A 42 6.10 9.36 30.42
CA GLY A 42 7.36 9.03 29.76
C GLY A 42 7.22 8.14 28.51
N LYS A 43 6.01 7.95 27.99
CA LYS A 43 5.78 7.15 26.77
C LYS A 43 5.69 8.03 25.53
N THR A 44 6.33 7.61 24.46
CA THR A 44 6.09 8.17 23.13
C THR A 44 4.80 7.58 22.54
N ARG A 45 3.87 8.47 22.13
CA ARG A 45 2.56 8.10 21.56
C ARG A 45 2.53 8.37 20.07
N ILE A 46 2.19 7.33 19.29
CA ILE A 46 2.12 7.38 17.84
C ILE A 46 0.71 6.99 17.40
N ALA A 47 0.09 7.81 16.55
CA ALA A 47 -1.18 7.48 15.92
C ALA A 47 -0.98 7.15 14.45
N LEU A 48 -1.56 6.03 13.97
CA LEU A 48 -1.73 5.74 12.56
C LEU A 48 -3.21 5.87 12.20
N ILE A 49 -3.53 6.78 11.29
CA ILE A 49 -4.89 6.96 10.76
C ILE A 49 -4.97 6.31 9.39
N ILE A 50 -5.75 5.22 9.30
CA ILE A 50 -6.02 4.47 8.07
C ILE A 50 -7.31 5.01 7.46
N ASN A 51 -7.20 5.74 6.35
CA ASN A 51 -8.34 6.24 5.57
C ASN A 51 -8.85 5.20 4.55
N GLY A 52 -8.94 3.97 4.98
CA GLY A 52 -9.36 2.80 4.22
C GLY A 52 -9.79 1.67 5.15
N ASP A 53 -9.83 0.46 4.61
CA ASP A 53 -10.29 -0.73 5.30
C ASP A 53 -9.13 -1.71 5.49
N LEU A 54 -8.98 -2.30 6.70
CA LEU A 54 -8.09 -3.43 6.95
C LEU A 54 -8.68 -4.72 6.37
N GLY A 55 -7.83 -5.71 6.14
CA GLY A 55 -8.21 -6.96 5.46
C GLY A 55 -8.10 -6.86 3.94
N ASP A 56 -7.39 -5.84 3.44
CA ASP A 56 -7.12 -5.67 2.02
C ASP A 56 -6.03 -6.62 1.49
N MET A 57 -5.33 -7.33 2.39
CA MET A 57 -4.19 -8.21 2.09
C MET A 57 -3.11 -7.50 1.25
N SER A 58 -2.94 -6.18 1.44
CA SER A 58 -2.18 -5.31 0.58
C SER A 58 -1.66 -4.09 1.36
N PHE A 59 -1.97 -2.89 0.92
CA PHE A 59 -1.41 -1.61 1.34
C PHE A 59 -1.65 -1.26 2.82
N PHE A 60 -2.92 -1.29 3.27
CA PHE A 60 -3.24 -0.92 4.65
C PHE A 60 -2.89 -2.01 5.65
N ASP A 61 -3.01 -3.29 5.26
CA ASP A 61 -2.54 -4.40 6.09
C ASP A 61 -1.03 -4.36 6.26
N SER A 62 -0.26 -3.96 5.23
CA SER A 62 1.18 -3.75 5.32
C SER A 62 1.51 -2.62 6.31
N ALA A 63 0.84 -1.47 6.22
CA ALA A 63 1.03 -0.36 7.15
C ALA A 63 0.73 -0.78 8.61
N ASN A 64 -0.41 -1.47 8.81
CA ASN A 64 -0.81 -1.99 10.11
C ASN A 64 0.22 -2.98 10.68
N ALA A 65 0.72 -3.90 9.86
CA ALA A 65 1.71 -4.90 10.27
C ALA A 65 3.02 -4.25 10.72
N GLY A 66 3.51 -3.23 10.00
CA GLY A 66 4.71 -2.49 10.38
C GLY A 66 4.57 -1.80 11.74
N MET A 67 3.43 -1.15 11.98
CA MET A 67 3.17 -0.46 13.25
C MET A 67 2.95 -1.42 14.43
N LEU A 68 2.31 -2.57 14.20
CA LEU A 68 2.18 -3.62 15.22
C LEU A 68 3.53 -4.26 15.56
N GLN A 69 4.39 -4.46 14.57
CA GLN A 69 5.75 -4.97 14.82
C GLN A 69 6.57 -3.93 15.60
N PHE A 70 6.51 -2.65 15.22
CA PHE A 70 7.15 -1.57 15.94
C PHE A 70 6.72 -1.51 17.41
N GLN A 71 5.40 -1.55 17.67
CA GLN A 71 4.86 -1.58 19.05
C GLN A 71 5.37 -2.77 19.86
N LYS A 72 5.53 -3.92 19.22
CA LYS A 72 6.04 -5.15 19.88
C LYS A 72 7.50 -5.02 20.24
N ASP A 73 8.31 -4.41 19.38
CA ASP A 73 9.75 -4.26 19.58
C ASP A 73 10.07 -3.07 20.51
N HIS A 74 9.14 -2.08 20.60
CA HIS A 74 9.22 -0.89 21.45
C HIS A 74 8.08 -0.84 22.47
N PRO A 75 8.06 -1.68 23.51
CA PRO A 75 6.96 -1.73 24.48
C PRO A 75 6.85 -0.47 25.36
N GLU A 76 7.85 0.40 25.35
CA GLU A 76 7.83 1.72 25.98
C GLU A 76 7.03 2.76 25.18
N THR A 77 6.66 2.48 23.93
CA THR A 77 5.82 3.33 23.09
C THR A 77 4.34 2.93 23.22
N GLU A 78 3.46 3.79 22.76
CA GLU A 78 2.02 3.51 22.63
C GLU A 78 1.59 3.81 21.19
N VAL A 79 1.23 2.76 20.43
CA VAL A 79 0.76 2.89 19.06
C VAL A 79 -0.76 2.72 19.00
N ASN A 80 -1.45 3.72 18.48
CA ASN A 80 -2.90 3.68 18.28
C ASN A 80 -3.21 3.67 16.78
N ILE A 81 -3.87 2.60 16.31
CA ILE A 81 -4.25 2.42 14.92
C ILE A 81 -5.75 2.67 14.77
N MET A 82 -6.11 3.66 13.96
CA MET A 82 -7.49 4.12 13.77
C MET A 82 -7.93 3.80 12.35
N GLU A 83 -8.77 2.79 12.19
CA GLU A 83 -9.40 2.43 10.92
C GLU A 83 -10.68 3.26 10.71
N LEU A 84 -10.73 4.03 9.63
CA LEU A 84 -11.84 4.95 9.35
C LEU A 84 -12.78 4.42 8.26
N GLY A 85 -12.34 3.45 7.48
CA GLY A 85 -13.04 2.95 6.31
C GLY A 85 -12.92 3.86 5.10
N SER A 86 -13.11 3.29 3.92
CA SER A 86 -13.02 3.99 2.63
C SER A 86 -14.32 4.72 2.24
N SER A 87 -15.44 4.38 2.86
CA SER A 87 -16.78 4.84 2.45
C SER A 87 -17.23 6.17 3.09
N ASP A 88 -16.66 6.57 4.23
CA ASP A 88 -17.07 7.78 4.97
C ASP A 88 -15.94 8.79 5.09
N THR A 89 -15.65 9.48 4.00
CA THR A 89 -14.58 10.50 3.91
C THR A 89 -14.79 11.68 4.87
N SER A 90 -16.03 11.91 5.36
CA SER A 90 -16.33 12.99 6.30
C SER A 90 -15.64 12.79 7.66
N LYS A 91 -15.33 11.55 8.01
CA LYS A 91 -14.62 11.21 9.25
C LYS A 91 -13.12 11.49 9.18
N TRP A 92 -12.52 11.47 8.02
CA TRP A 92 -11.06 11.55 7.87
C TRP A 92 -10.50 12.85 8.44
N GLU A 93 -11.00 14.00 8.00
CA GLU A 93 -10.54 15.31 8.51
C GLU A 93 -10.93 15.55 9.98
N SER A 94 -12.12 15.10 10.39
CA SER A 94 -12.57 15.23 11.78
C SER A 94 -11.70 14.41 12.73
N THR A 95 -11.39 13.16 12.38
CA THR A 95 -10.52 12.30 13.19
C THR A 95 -9.09 12.84 13.21
N LEU A 96 -8.52 13.25 12.06
CA LEU A 96 -7.21 13.89 12.03
C LEU A 96 -7.15 15.11 12.97
N THR A 97 -8.19 15.96 12.94
CA THR A 97 -8.25 17.15 13.81
C THR A 97 -8.39 16.77 15.28
N GLN A 98 -9.19 15.75 15.61
CA GLN A 98 -9.32 15.26 16.98
C GLN A 98 -7.99 14.69 17.47
N THR A 99 -7.37 13.80 16.72
CA THR A 99 -6.06 13.18 17.05
C THR A 99 -4.99 14.25 17.27
N ALA A 100 -4.96 15.30 16.45
CA ALA A 100 -4.01 16.40 16.62
C ALA A 100 -4.27 17.27 17.87
N ASN A 101 -5.45 17.18 18.47
CA ASN A 101 -5.77 17.83 19.76
C ASN A 101 -5.43 16.94 20.97
N GLU A 102 -5.12 15.68 20.75
CA GLU A 102 -4.72 14.73 21.79
C GLU A 102 -3.18 14.71 21.96
N ALA A 103 -2.70 14.00 22.98
CA ALA A 103 -1.29 13.96 23.35
C ALA A 103 -0.51 12.90 22.53
N TYR A 104 -0.51 13.03 21.18
CA TYR A 104 0.34 12.23 20.31
C TYR A 104 1.61 13.00 19.94
N ASP A 105 2.75 12.32 19.99
CA ASP A 105 4.05 12.86 19.58
C ASP A 105 4.23 12.80 18.06
N LEU A 106 3.68 11.76 17.42
CA LEU A 106 3.71 11.55 15.97
C LEU A 106 2.35 11.10 15.47
N ILE A 107 1.87 11.70 14.38
CA ILE A 107 0.61 11.32 13.71
C ILE A 107 0.92 10.96 12.27
N ILE A 108 0.54 9.74 11.89
CA ILE A 108 0.80 9.16 10.57
C ILE A 108 -0.51 9.09 9.80
N VAL A 109 -0.52 9.60 8.57
CA VAL A 109 -1.66 9.54 7.64
C VAL A 109 -1.21 9.05 6.27
N ALA A 110 -2.14 8.51 5.49
CA ALA A 110 -1.86 7.88 4.21
C ALA A 110 -2.54 8.59 3.03
N THR A 111 -1.98 8.41 1.85
CA THR A 111 -2.55 8.68 0.54
C THR A 111 -2.77 10.16 0.20
N SER A 112 -2.96 10.44 -1.08
CA SER A 112 -3.24 11.79 -1.58
C SER A 112 -4.55 12.40 -1.05
N ASP A 113 -5.47 11.56 -0.58
CA ASP A 113 -6.77 12.03 -0.07
C ASP A 113 -6.62 12.76 1.28
N MET A 114 -5.56 12.44 2.05
CA MET A 114 -5.26 13.13 3.31
C MET A 114 -4.40 14.39 3.13
N ARG A 115 -3.94 14.71 1.91
CA ARG A 115 -3.10 15.90 1.67
C ARG A 115 -3.79 17.20 2.07
N GLU A 116 -4.95 17.50 1.50
CA GLU A 116 -5.66 18.74 1.82
C GLU A 116 -6.11 18.84 3.27
N PRO A 117 -6.69 17.79 3.90
CA PRO A 117 -6.97 17.79 5.32
C PRO A 117 -5.74 18.12 6.17
N LEU A 118 -4.60 17.48 5.88
CA LEU A 118 -3.36 17.72 6.61
C LEU A 118 -2.80 19.14 6.37
N GLN A 119 -2.78 19.64 5.11
CA GLN A 119 -2.37 21.00 4.80
C GLN A 119 -3.18 22.04 5.58
N ARG A 120 -4.53 21.88 5.61
CA ARG A 120 -5.40 22.79 6.40
C ARG A 120 -5.13 22.73 7.90
N LEU A 121 -4.77 21.55 8.41
CA LEU A 121 -4.44 21.37 9.81
C LEU A 121 -3.12 22.06 10.18
N VAL A 122 -2.03 21.70 9.51
CA VAL A 122 -0.67 22.19 9.83
C VAL A 122 -0.49 23.68 9.53
N GLY A 123 -1.35 24.26 8.69
CA GLY A 123 -1.41 25.71 8.48
C GLY A 123 -1.93 26.51 9.66
N ARG A 124 -2.43 25.86 10.72
CA ARG A 124 -2.93 26.53 11.93
C ARG A 124 -1.83 26.58 12.99
N SER A 125 -1.55 27.75 13.54
CA SER A 125 -0.49 27.97 14.55
C SER A 125 -0.61 27.08 15.80
N LYS A 126 -1.83 26.63 16.11
CA LYS A 126 -2.10 25.68 17.21
C LYS A 126 -1.33 24.36 17.07
N TYR A 127 -1.00 23.94 15.86
CA TYR A 127 -0.36 22.64 15.58
C TYR A 127 1.10 22.77 15.13
N ALA A 128 1.72 23.95 15.35
CA ALA A 128 3.09 24.23 14.92
C ALA A 128 4.15 23.30 15.54
N ASP A 129 3.87 22.75 16.72
CA ASP A 129 4.77 21.82 17.43
C ASP A 129 4.44 20.34 17.20
N ARG A 130 3.36 20.05 16.46
CA ARG A 130 2.97 18.67 16.16
C ARG A 130 3.82 18.11 15.01
N ARG A 131 4.08 16.80 15.03
CA ARG A 131 4.85 16.09 14.01
C ARG A 131 3.96 15.12 13.26
N PHE A 132 4.13 15.09 11.94
CA PHE A 132 3.30 14.28 11.05
C PHE A 132 4.16 13.51 10.06
N ILE A 133 3.73 12.31 9.74
CA ILE A 133 4.14 11.58 8.53
C ILE A 133 2.94 11.51 7.60
N ILE A 134 3.15 11.79 6.31
CA ILE A 134 2.22 11.44 5.26
C ILE A 134 2.92 10.49 4.29
N PHE A 135 2.37 9.30 4.07
CA PHE A 135 2.99 8.31 3.20
C PHE A 135 2.14 8.00 1.98
N ASP A 136 2.80 7.45 0.95
CA ASP A 136 2.28 7.23 -0.40
C ASP A 136 1.89 8.51 -1.14
N THR A 137 2.40 9.63 -0.68
CA THR A 137 2.25 10.93 -1.33
C THR A 137 3.22 11.95 -0.73
N GLU A 138 3.43 13.08 -1.41
CA GLU A 138 4.03 14.29 -0.82
C GLU A 138 2.92 15.19 -0.28
N ILE A 139 3.16 15.87 0.84
CA ILE A 139 2.18 16.80 1.43
C ILE A 139 1.71 17.86 0.43
N ARG A 140 2.60 18.31 -0.44
CA ARG A 140 2.32 19.19 -1.58
C ARG A 140 3.41 19.03 -2.62
N ASP A 141 3.03 18.86 -3.89
CA ASP A 141 3.96 18.57 -4.97
C ASP A 141 5.07 19.61 -5.06
N ASN A 142 6.33 19.15 -4.99
CA ASN A 142 7.54 19.95 -5.04
C ASN A 142 7.63 21.06 -3.97
N ALA A 143 6.96 20.90 -2.83
CA ALA A 143 6.90 21.92 -1.79
C ALA A 143 6.90 21.33 -0.38
N ALA A 144 7.55 20.19 -0.14
CA ALA A 144 7.65 19.58 1.18
C ALA A 144 8.29 20.54 2.21
N ALA A 145 9.29 21.33 1.80
CA ALA A 145 9.96 22.29 2.66
C ALA A 145 9.03 23.41 3.22
N ASP A 146 7.90 23.67 2.57
CA ASP A 146 6.90 24.64 3.07
C ASP A 146 6.13 24.10 4.30
N TYR A 147 6.31 22.80 4.62
CA TYR A 147 5.64 22.10 5.70
C TYR A 147 6.63 21.50 6.70
N PRO A 148 7.33 22.34 7.51
CA PRO A 148 8.48 21.95 8.32
C PRO A 148 8.17 20.97 9.46
N THR A 149 6.92 20.59 9.65
CA THR A 149 6.47 19.63 10.66
C THR A 149 5.98 18.30 10.04
N VAL A 150 6.06 18.17 8.71
CA VAL A 150 5.59 16.99 7.97
C VAL A 150 6.77 16.29 7.31
N HIS A 151 6.93 14.99 7.57
CA HIS A 151 7.75 14.09 6.77
C HIS A 151 6.89 13.45 5.70
N SER A 152 7.20 13.65 4.43
CA SER A 152 6.48 13.06 3.30
C SER A 152 7.26 11.86 2.76
N MET A 153 6.55 10.76 2.48
CA MET A 153 7.10 9.52 1.96
C MET A 153 6.44 9.13 0.65
N MET A 154 7.21 8.92 -0.40
CA MET A 154 6.73 8.35 -1.67
C MET A 154 7.52 7.11 -2.02
N PHE A 155 6.86 6.20 -2.74
CA PHE A 155 7.49 5.01 -3.26
C PHE A 155 7.70 5.15 -4.77
N LYS A 156 8.74 4.46 -5.28
CA LYS A 156 8.98 4.32 -6.73
C LYS A 156 8.26 3.08 -7.25
N GLN A 157 6.94 3.06 -7.18
CA GLN A 157 6.15 1.93 -7.62
C GLN A 157 6.28 1.64 -9.12
N ASN A 158 6.73 2.61 -9.92
CA ASN A 158 7.12 2.38 -11.31
C ASN A 158 8.26 1.36 -11.46
N GLU A 159 9.22 1.31 -10.53
CA GLU A 159 10.28 0.29 -10.53
C GLU A 159 9.70 -1.12 -10.30
N GLY A 160 8.78 -1.27 -9.35
CA GLY A 160 8.07 -2.53 -9.12
C GLY A 160 7.16 -2.93 -10.28
N GLY A 161 6.41 -1.96 -10.82
CA GLY A 161 5.60 -2.14 -12.02
C GLY A 161 6.45 -2.64 -13.21
N PHE A 162 7.65 -2.09 -13.38
CA PHE A 162 8.58 -2.51 -14.43
C PHE A 162 8.99 -3.99 -14.29
N LEU A 163 9.33 -4.42 -13.09
CA LEU A 163 9.66 -5.84 -12.86
C LEU A 163 8.44 -6.74 -13.08
N ALA A 164 7.24 -6.33 -12.66
CA ALA A 164 6.01 -7.06 -12.95
C ALA A 164 5.73 -7.16 -14.44
N GLY A 165 5.95 -6.08 -15.20
CA GLY A 165 5.82 -6.06 -16.66
C GLY A 165 6.81 -7.00 -17.35
N ALA A 166 8.06 -7.04 -16.87
CA ALA A 166 9.07 -7.96 -17.37
C ALA A 166 8.69 -9.42 -17.12
N VAL A 167 8.28 -9.77 -15.89
CA VAL A 167 7.80 -11.12 -15.53
C VAL A 167 6.58 -11.50 -16.38
N ALA A 168 5.62 -10.60 -16.54
CA ALA A 168 4.40 -10.85 -17.30
C ALA A 168 4.70 -11.10 -18.79
N ALA A 169 5.60 -10.30 -19.39
CA ALA A 169 5.98 -10.49 -20.79
C ALA A 169 6.74 -11.80 -21.03
N LEU A 170 7.69 -12.17 -20.15
CA LEU A 170 8.41 -13.43 -20.23
C LEU A 170 7.48 -14.63 -20.17
N LEU A 171 6.55 -14.66 -19.22
CA LEU A 171 5.55 -15.71 -19.10
C LEU A 171 4.58 -15.75 -20.28
N THR A 172 4.18 -14.59 -20.81
CA THR A 172 3.35 -14.49 -22.00
C THR A 172 4.02 -15.20 -23.19
N LEU A 173 5.31 -14.97 -23.38
CA LEU A 173 6.13 -15.62 -24.42
C LEU A 173 6.27 -17.12 -24.17
N GLU A 174 6.57 -17.52 -22.94
CA GLU A 174 6.71 -18.94 -22.57
C GLU A 174 5.43 -19.74 -22.83
N LYS A 175 4.27 -19.14 -22.55
CA LYS A 175 2.95 -19.76 -22.78
C LYS A 175 2.49 -19.69 -24.24
N GLY A 176 3.25 -19.02 -25.11
CA GLY A 176 2.87 -18.82 -26.52
C GLY A 176 1.66 -17.92 -26.73
N ALA A 177 1.43 -17.00 -25.78
CA ALA A 177 0.40 -15.98 -25.87
C ALA A 177 0.98 -14.68 -26.50
N GLU A 178 0.09 -13.78 -26.87
CA GLU A 178 0.47 -12.53 -27.55
C GLU A 178 0.38 -11.32 -26.61
N ASN A 179 -0.45 -11.40 -25.54
CA ASN A 179 -0.78 -10.24 -24.74
C ASN A 179 -0.77 -10.54 -23.23
N THR A 180 -0.39 -9.55 -22.46
CA THR A 180 -0.55 -9.45 -21.01
C THR A 180 -1.53 -8.35 -20.63
N ALA A 181 -1.79 -8.13 -19.33
CA ALA A 181 -2.70 -7.06 -18.89
C ALA A 181 -2.28 -6.45 -17.55
N PHE A 182 -2.61 -5.15 -17.39
CA PHE A 182 -2.60 -4.44 -16.13
C PHE A 182 -4.04 -4.13 -15.68
N VAL A 183 -4.34 -4.37 -14.40
CA VAL A 183 -5.62 -4.06 -13.77
C VAL A 183 -5.37 -3.17 -12.56
N GLY A 184 -5.67 -1.87 -12.68
CA GLY A 184 -5.56 -0.91 -11.58
C GLY A 184 -6.86 -0.76 -10.79
N GLY A 185 -6.77 -0.31 -9.53
CA GLY A 185 -7.92 0.05 -8.73
C GLY A 185 -8.61 1.30 -9.29
N ALA A 186 -8.31 2.47 -8.76
CA ALA A 186 -8.75 3.75 -9.31
C ALA A 186 -7.68 4.38 -10.20
N ARG A 187 -8.10 5.17 -11.19
CA ARG A 187 -7.18 5.92 -12.05
C ARG A 187 -6.67 7.16 -11.30
N ASN A 188 -5.61 7.00 -10.55
CA ASN A 188 -4.91 8.06 -9.82
C ASN A 188 -3.41 8.02 -10.13
N ASP A 189 -2.64 8.98 -9.61
CA ASP A 189 -1.23 9.14 -9.91
C ASP A 189 -0.39 7.92 -9.51
N ILE A 190 -0.65 7.31 -8.36
CA ILE A 190 0.09 6.14 -7.85
C ILE A 190 -0.17 4.90 -8.71
N ILE A 191 -1.44 4.63 -9.03
CA ILE A 191 -1.81 3.47 -9.86
C ILE A 191 -1.34 3.66 -11.31
N ASN A 192 -1.39 4.89 -11.82
CA ASN A 192 -0.83 5.22 -13.12
C ASN A 192 0.70 5.03 -13.16
N ASP A 193 1.39 5.26 -12.05
CA ASP A 193 2.83 5.06 -11.94
C ASP A 193 3.20 3.56 -11.98
N PHE A 194 2.44 2.69 -11.30
CA PHE A 194 2.54 1.23 -11.47
C PHE A 194 2.32 0.82 -12.94
N ALA A 195 1.25 1.31 -13.57
CA ALA A 195 0.93 1.00 -14.96
C ALA A 195 2.02 1.48 -15.92
N CYS A 196 2.55 2.69 -15.70
CA CYS A 196 3.66 3.26 -16.46
C CYS A 196 4.91 2.37 -16.40
N GLY A 197 5.26 1.91 -15.20
CA GLY A 197 6.35 0.95 -15.01
C GLY A 197 6.08 -0.36 -15.73
N PHE A 198 4.89 -0.93 -15.56
CA PHE A 198 4.48 -2.19 -16.19
C PHE A 198 4.64 -2.16 -17.71
N MET A 199 4.16 -1.12 -18.37
CA MET A 199 4.32 -0.97 -19.83
C MET A 199 5.79 -0.92 -20.24
N GLN A 200 6.62 -0.19 -19.50
CA GLN A 200 8.05 -0.11 -19.79
C GLN A 200 8.78 -1.44 -19.56
N GLY A 201 8.32 -2.24 -18.59
CA GLY A 201 8.81 -3.61 -18.37
C GLY A 201 8.51 -4.53 -19.55
N VAL A 202 7.28 -4.48 -20.08
CA VAL A 202 6.87 -5.22 -21.29
C VAL A 202 7.71 -4.77 -22.50
N GLN A 203 7.83 -3.45 -22.72
CA GLN A 203 8.69 -2.90 -23.81
C GLN A 203 10.13 -3.37 -23.69
N LYS A 204 10.67 -3.44 -22.46
CA LYS A 204 12.05 -3.88 -22.23
C LYS A 204 12.27 -5.33 -22.64
N ILE A 205 11.34 -6.21 -22.34
CA ILE A 205 11.42 -7.62 -22.77
C ILE A 205 11.26 -7.73 -24.29
N ASN A 206 10.31 -6.98 -24.89
CA ASN A 206 10.16 -6.92 -26.33
C ASN A 206 11.48 -6.49 -27.02
N GLU A 207 12.17 -5.46 -26.48
CA GLU A 207 13.48 -5.02 -26.96
C GLU A 207 14.54 -6.14 -26.87
N LEU A 208 14.63 -6.77 -25.69
CA LEU A 208 15.68 -7.78 -25.42
C LEU A 208 15.48 -9.09 -26.18
N LYS A 209 14.23 -9.53 -26.36
CA LYS A 209 13.91 -10.81 -27.02
C LYS A 209 13.53 -10.64 -28.50
N GLY A 210 13.37 -9.40 -28.99
CA GLY A 210 12.96 -9.12 -30.38
C GLY A 210 11.51 -9.57 -30.66
N THR A 211 10.62 -9.30 -29.72
CA THR A 211 9.20 -9.72 -29.73
C THR A 211 8.26 -8.52 -29.71
N ASP A 212 6.95 -8.75 -29.75
CA ASP A 212 5.90 -7.71 -29.80
C ASP A 212 4.73 -8.09 -28.87
N VAL A 213 5.03 -8.36 -27.59
CA VAL A 213 4.00 -8.63 -26.58
C VAL A 213 3.20 -7.37 -26.35
N GLY A 214 1.86 -7.47 -26.57
CA GLY A 214 0.93 -6.40 -26.27
C GLY A 214 0.53 -6.36 -24.79
N ALA A 215 0.01 -5.22 -24.34
CA ALA A 215 -0.46 -5.06 -22.97
C ALA A 215 -1.77 -4.27 -22.89
N TYR A 216 -2.82 -4.93 -22.40
CA TYR A 216 -4.08 -4.26 -22.05
C TYR A 216 -3.90 -3.44 -20.77
N ASN A 217 -4.67 -2.36 -20.64
CA ASN A 217 -4.73 -1.53 -19.44
C ASN A 217 -6.18 -1.24 -19.05
N SER A 218 -6.58 -1.56 -17.83
CA SER A 218 -7.93 -1.28 -17.33
C SER A 218 -7.92 -0.88 -15.85
N TYR A 219 -8.99 -0.21 -15.43
CA TYR A 219 -9.19 0.23 -14.05
C TYR A 219 -10.56 -0.24 -13.54
N ILE A 220 -10.59 -0.73 -12.30
CA ILE A 220 -11.82 -1.18 -11.63
C ILE A 220 -12.72 0.02 -11.32
N GLY A 221 -12.11 1.15 -10.93
CA GLY A 221 -12.79 2.39 -10.57
C GLY A 221 -12.84 2.66 -9.07
N ASP A 222 -12.49 1.66 -8.25
CA ASP A 222 -12.34 1.75 -6.80
C ASP A 222 -11.37 0.66 -6.29
N PHE A 223 -11.16 0.61 -4.97
CA PHE A 223 -10.23 -0.33 -4.35
C PHE A 223 -10.90 -1.45 -3.55
N THR A 224 -12.24 -1.55 -3.57
CA THR A 224 -13.00 -2.49 -2.73
C THR A 224 -13.86 -3.48 -3.51
N ASN A 225 -14.19 -3.19 -4.77
CA ASN A 225 -15.10 -3.97 -5.60
C ASN A 225 -14.44 -5.20 -6.24
N SER A 226 -14.13 -6.21 -5.43
CA SER A 226 -13.54 -7.48 -5.87
C SER A 226 -14.37 -8.20 -6.97
N PRO A 227 -15.73 -8.24 -6.93
CA PRO A 227 -16.49 -8.81 -8.04
C PRO A 227 -16.24 -8.13 -9.39
N LYS A 228 -16.07 -6.80 -9.42
CA LYS A 228 -15.73 -6.08 -10.65
C LYS A 228 -14.30 -6.35 -11.10
N GLY A 229 -13.34 -6.45 -10.17
CA GLY A 229 -11.98 -6.89 -10.44
C GLY A 229 -11.95 -8.25 -11.11
N LYS A 230 -12.72 -9.21 -10.57
CA LYS A 230 -12.88 -10.54 -11.16
C LYS A 230 -13.43 -10.48 -12.59
N GLN A 231 -14.49 -9.71 -12.83
CA GLN A 231 -15.11 -9.59 -14.14
C GLN A 231 -14.13 -9.02 -15.21
N ILE A 232 -13.35 -8.01 -14.84
CA ILE A 232 -12.34 -7.41 -15.75
C ILE A 232 -11.25 -8.44 -16.06
N ALA A 233 -10.72 -9.14 -15.05
CA ALA A 233 -9.70 -10.15 -15.23
C ALA A 233 -10.22 -11.32 -16.11
N GLU A 234 -11.44 -11.83 -15.87
CA GLU A 234 -12.07 -12.86 -16.69
C GLU A 234 -12.17 -12.41 -18.16
N SER A 235 -12.53 -11.15 -18.41
CA SER A 235 -12.59 -10.61 -19.77
C SER A 235 -11.24 -10.63 -20.48
N PHE A 236 -10.14 -10.33 -19.79
CA PHE A 236 -8.79 -10.39 -20.35
C PHE A 236 -8.34 -11.84 -20.61
N TYR A 237 -8.60 -12.74 -19.66
CA TYR A 237 -8.29 -14.15 -19.85
C TYR A 237 -9.07 -14.76 -21.03
N ASP A 238 -10.33 -14.36 -21.24
CA ASP A 238 -11.14 -14.78 -22.39
C ASP A 238 -10.64 -14.19 -23.72
N GLN A 239 -9.85 -13.13 -23.69
CA GLN A 239 -9.15 -12.55 -24.84
C GLN A 239 -7.74 -13.15 -25.05
N GLY A 240 -7.38 -14.20 -24.32
CA GLY A 240 -6.11 -14.92 -24.50
C GLY A 240 -4.95 -14.42 -23.64
N VAL A 241 -5.19 -13.52 -22.69
CA VAL A 241 -4.18 -13.17 -21.68
C VAL A 241 -3.87 -14.38 -20.81
N GLU A 242 -2.58 -14.68 -20.60
CA GLU A 242 -2.14 -15.77 -19.73
C GLU A 242 -1.77 -15.30 -18.33
N VAL A 243 -1.24 -14.09 -18.22
CA VAL A 243 -0.84 -13.49 -16.94
C VAL A 243 -1.22 -12.02 -16.91
N LEU A 244 -1.73 -11.55 -15.77
CA LEU A 244 -2.00 -10.13 -15.54
C LEU A 244 -1.35 -9.65 -14.23
N PHE A 245 -1.05 -8.37 -14.16
CA PHE A 245 -0.66 -7.68 -12.93
C PHE A 245 -1.83 -6.85 -12.40
N GLN A 246 -2.17 -7.04 -11.12
CA GLN A 246 -3.16 -6.21 -10.43
C GLN A 246 -2.51 -5.26 -9.44
N ALA A 247 -2.93 -3.99 -9.44
CA ALA A 247 -2.59 -2.97 -8.45
C ALA A 247 -3.88 -2.30 -7.96
N ALA A 248 -4.67 -3.02 -7.14
CA ALA A 248 -6.04 -2.65 -6.84
C ALA A 248 -6.51 -2.97 -5.40
N SER A 249 -5.58 -3.21 -4.47
CA SER A 249 -5.90 -3.52 -3.07
C SER A 249 -6.96 -4.62 -2.97
N GLN A 250 -7.97 -4.51 -2.10
CA GLN A 250 -9.03 -5.51 -1.94
C GLN A 250 -9.78 -5.82 -3.25
N ALA A 251 -10.00 -4.83 -4.12
CA ALA A 251 -10.67 -5.07 -5.41
C ALA A 251 -9.84 -6.00 -6.31
N GLY A 252 -8.51 -5.98 -6.20
CA GLY A 252 -7.57 -6.83 -6.93
C GLY A 252 -7.64 -8.32 -6.55
N LEU A 253 -8.14 -8.65 -5.35
CA LEU A 253 -8.30 -10.05 -4.92
C LEU A 253 -9.23 -10.84 -5.85
N GLY A 254 -10.18 -10.15 -6.51
CA GLY A 254 -11.03 -10.74 -7.55
C GLY A 254 -10.26 -11.22 -8.78
N CYS A 255 -9.11 -10.62 -9.09
CA CYS A 255 -8.26 -11.06 -10.20
C CYS A 255 -7.68 -12.46 -9.94
N PHE A 256 -7.35 -12.78 -8.69
CA PHE A 256 -6.90 -14.13 -8.31
C PHE A 256 -8.02 -15.16 -8.39
N ASP A 257 -9.27 -14.79 -8.05
CA ASP A 257 -10.44 -15.66 -8.25
C ASP A 257 -10.68 -15.93 -9.72
N ALA A 258 -10.48 -14.94 -10.59
CA ALA A 258 -10.55 -15.11 -12.04
C ALA A 258 -9.42 -16.02 -12.54
N ALA A 259 -8.17 -15.79 -12.12
CA ALA A 259 -7.00 -16.59 -12.48
C ALA A 259 -7.23 -18.08 -12.13
N LYS A 260 -7.65 -18.36 -10.90
CA LYS A 260 -8.00 -19.71 -10.45
C LYS A 260 -9.11 -20.34 -11.31
N THR A 261 -10.18 -19.57 -11.58
CA THR A 261 -11.33 -20.07 -12.35
C THR A 261 -10.96 -20.40 -13.81
N LYS A 262 -10.08 -19.60 -14.40
CA LYS A 262 -9.65 -19.72 -15.81
C LYS A 262 -8.40 -20.59 -16.00
N GLY A 263 -7.73 -21.01 -14.91
CA GLY A 263 -6.44 -21.72 -14.96
C GLY A 263 -5.34 -20.86 -15.54
N LYS A 264 -5.33 -19.58 -15.18
CA LYS A 264 -4.40 -18.54 -15.62
C LYS A 264 -3.55 -18.05 -14.46
N LEU A 265 -2.67 -17.07 -14.72
CA LEU A 265 -1.72 -16.55 -13.77
C LEU A 265 -2.00 -15.08 -13.46
N ALA A 266 -1.61 -14.64 -12.26
CA ALA A 266 -1.67 -13.26 -11.84
C ALA A 266 -0.41 -12.86 -11.06
N ILE A 267 -0.11 -11.55 -11.06
CA ILE A 267 0.92 -10.93 -10.24
C ILE A 267 0.22 -10.06 -9.20
N GLY A 268 0.61 -10.22 -7.94
CA GLY A 268 0.09 -9.48 -6.81
C GLY A 268 0.80 -8.16 -6.54
N VAL A 269 0.39 -7.45 -5.47
CA VAL A 269 0.90 -6.12 -5.10
C VAL A 269 1.02 -5.93 -3.60
N ASP A 270 1.90 -5.04 -3.20
CA ASP A 270 2.23 -4.53 -1.86
C ASP A 270 2.89 -5.56 -0.94
N SER A 271 2.32 -6.75 -0.81
CA SER A 271 2.77 -7.84 0.08
C SER A 271 2.89 -9.16 -0.67
N ASP A 272 3.48 -10.18 -0.07
CA ASP A 272 3.44 -11.54 -0.62
C ASP A 272 2.02 -12.11 -0.55
N GLN A 273 1.25 -11.90 -1.63
CA GLN A 273 -0.14 -12.34 -1.69
C GLN A 273 -0.30 -13.85 -1.92
N TYR A 274 0.77 -14.57 -2.30
CA TYR A 274 0.79 -16.02 -2.29
C TYR A 274 0.62 -16.56 -0.87
N ASP A 275 1.36 -16.03 0.10
CA ASP A 275 1.35 -16.50 1.48
C ASP A 275 -0.03 -16.39 2.14
N TYR A 276 -0.82 -15.38 1.80
CA TYR A 276 -2.19 -15.23 2.33
C TYR A 276 -3.10 -16.40 1.96
N TYR A 277 -2.86 -17.03 0.81
CA TYR A 277 -3.69 -18.13 0.32
C TYR A 277 -3.04 -19.50 0.46
N ALA A 278 -1.73 -19.60 0.66
CA ALA A 278 -0.98 -20.85 0.64
C ALA A 278 -1.57 -21.96 1.52
N SER A 279 -2.10 -21.60 2.70
CA SER A 279 -2.71 -22.54 3.63
C SER A 279 -4.22 -22.70 3.43
N ALA A 280 -4.93 -21.61 3.10
CA ALA A 280 -6.40 -21.58 3.08
C ALA A 280 -6.98 -22.00 1.71
N ASP A 281 -6.31 -21.62 0.64
CA ASP A 281 -6.72 -21.91 -0.74
C ASP A 281 -5.47 -22.09 -1.63
N PRO A 282 -4.75 -23.23 -1.52
CA PRO A 282 -3.53 -23.48 -2.28
C PRO A 282 -3.72 -23.34 -3.80
N ALA A 283 -4.88 -23.77 -4.32
CA ALA A 283 -5.16 -23.65 -5.76
C ALA A 283 -5.32 -22.21 -6.25
N LYS A 284 -5.62 -21.26 -5.35
CA LYS A 284 -5.58 -19.82 -5.65
C LYS A 284 -4.15 -19.29 -5.48
N ALA A 285 -3.44 -19.70 -4.44
CA ALA A 285 -2.06 -19.35 -4.24
C ALA A 285 -1.20 -19.71 -5.46
N ASP A 286 -1.33 -20.92 -5.98
CA ASP A 286 -0.58 -21.44 -7.14
C ASP A 286 -0.77 -20.58 -8.41
N THR A 287 -1.82 -19.76 -8.49
CA THR A 287 -2.00 -18.80 -9.60
C THR A 287 -1.23 -17.50 -9.43
N ILE A 288 -0.70 -17.23 -8.24
CA ILE A 288 0.02 -15.98 -7.93
C ILE A 288 1.51 -16.22 -8.15
N VAL A 289 2.01 -15.78 -9.30
CA VAL A 289 3.42 -16.00 -9.71
C VAL A 289 4.39 -15.35 -8.76
N THR A 290 4.17 -14.09 -8.49
CA THR A 290 4.92 -13.21 -7.60
C THR A 290 4.01 -12.07 -7.16
N SER A 291 4.50 -11.22 -6.28
CA SER A 291 3.85 -9.94 -5.95
C SER A 291 4.89 -8.82 -6.02
N VAL A 292 4.52 -7.67 -6.54
CA VAL A 292 5.31 -6.46 -6.37
C VAL A 292 5.26 -6.07 -4.91
N LEU A 293 6.40 -6.04 -4.26
CA LEU A 293 6.53 -5.57 -2.89
C LEU A 293 6.57 -4.04 -2.84
N LYS A 294 5.75 -3.46 -1.99
CA LYS A 294 5.80 -2.06 -1.57
C LYS A 294 5.81 -2.04 -0.05
N ARG A 295 7.02 -2.01 0.50
CA ARG A 295 7.32 -2.26 1.91
C ARG A 295 6.92 -1.08 2.79
N VAL A 296 5.60 -0.80 2.82
CA VAL A 296 5.02 0.22 3.71
C VAL A 296 5.27 -0.15 5.17
N ASP A 297 5.20 -1.45 5.49
CA ASP A 297 5.53 -2.01 6.80
C ASP A 297 6.91 -1.55 7.28
N LEU A 298 7.93 -1.79 6.47
CA LEU A 298 9.31 -1.48 6.81
C LEU A 298 9.58 0.03 6.78
N ALA A 299 8.97 0.76 5.84
CA ALA A 299 9.12 2.20 5.72
C ALA A 299 8.59 2.93 6.96
N LEU A 300 7.38 2.57 7.43
CA LEU A 300 6.81 3.16 8.64
C LEU A 300 7.56 2.74 9.90
N TYR A 301 7.96 1.46 9.98
CA TYR A 301 8.80 0.96 11.07
C TYR A 301 10.08 1.79 11.19
N ASN A 302 10.83 1.93 10.10
CA ASN A 302 12.09 2.67 10.08
C ASN A 302 11.91 4.16 10.41
N ALA A 303 10.84 4.79 9.92
CA ALA A 303 10.55 6.19 10.22
C ALA A 303 10.22 6.39 11.72
N CYS A 304 9.51 5.44 12.33
CA CYS A 304 9.25 5.48 13.76
C CYS A 304 10.53 5.26 14.59
N GLU A 305 11.43 4.37 14.16
CA GLU A 305 12.77 4.22 14.75
C GLU A 305 13.54 5.55 14.72
N GLN A 306 13.64 6.17 13.54
CA GLN A 306 14.30 7.46 13.37
C GLN A 306 13.64 8.56 14.20
N PHE A 307 12.32 8.50 14.39
CA PHE A 307 11.61 9.44 15.25
C PHE A 307 12.02 9.30 16.71
N LEU A 308 12.09 8.04 17.23
CA LEU A 308 12.55 7.78 18.60
C LEU A 308 14.01 8.20 18.80
N GLU A 309 14.86 8.01 17.80
CA GLU A 309 16.26 8.43 17.82
C GLU A 309 16.45 9.94 17.65
N GLY A 310 15.39 10.68 17.27
CA GLY A 310 15.45 12.10 16.96
C GLY A 310 16.19 12.44 15.66
N THR A 311 16.31 11.47 14.76
CA THR A 311 17.00 11.60 13.46
C THR A 311 16.05 11.77 12.28
N LEU A 312 14.73 11.55 12.46
CA LEU A 312 13.74 11.76 11.42
C LEU A 312 13.69 13.23 10.99
N GLU A 313 13.95 13.49 9.73
CA GLU A 313 13.90 14.83 9.15
C GLU A 313 12.46 15.21 8.79
N PHE A 314 12.06 16.46 9.05
CA PHE A 314 10.77 17.03 8.67
C PHE A 314 10.95 18.16 7.64
N GLY A 315 9.87 18.47 6.91
CA GLY A 315 9.93 19.40 5.79
C GLY A 315 10.61 18.83 4.55
N VAL A 316 10.65 17.49 4.43
CA VAL A 316 11.30 16.75 3.34
C VAL A 316 10.34 15.80 2.65
N LEU A 317 10.70 15.42 1.43
CA LEU A 317 10.14 14.28 0.73
C LEU A 317 11.21 13.18 0.66
N GLU A 318 10.97 12.08 1.32
CA GLU A 318 11.72 10.85 1.16
C GLU A 318 11.14 10.04 0.00
N THR A 319 11.99 9.52 -0.88
CA THR A 319 11.56 8.69 -2.01
C THR A 319 12.22 7.33 -1.92
N LEU A 320 11.39 6.29 -1.83
CA LEU A 320 11.76 4.93 -1.48
C LEU A 320 11.57 3.98 -2.67
N GLY A 321 12.64 3.42 -3.18
CA GLY A 321 12.65 2.54 -4.33
C GLY A 321 13.31 1.19 -4.05
N ILE A 322 13.72 0.53 -5.14
CA ILE A 322 14.41 -0.76 -5.07
C ILE A 322 15.80 -0.62 -4.43
N ARG A 323 16.48 0.50 -4.65
CA ARG A 323 17.78 0.81 -4.04
C ARG A 323 17.70 0.85 -2.52
N GLU A 324 16.63 1.40 -1.98
CA GLU A 324 16.36 1.52 -0.54
C GLU A 324 15.77 0.21 0.03
N GLY A 325 15.50 -0.81 -0.80
CA GLY A 325 14.89 -2.08 -0.39
C GLY A 325 13.39 -1.98 -0.08
N MET A 326 12.74 -0.88 -0.49
CA MET A 326 11.32 -0.64 -0.21
C MET A 326 10.39 -1.02 -1.36
N ILE A 327 10.95 -1.27 -2.53
CA ILE A 327 10.29 -1.82 -3.73
C ILE A 327 11.05 -3.07 -4.17
N GLY A 328 10.32 -4.06 -4.71
CA GLY A 328 10.91 -5.29 -5.25
C GLY A 328 9.82 -6.23 -5.76
N ILE A 329 10.18 -7.48 -5.92
CA ILE A 329 9.23 -8.58 -6.18
C ILE A 329 9.50 -9.73 -5.21
N VAL A 330 8.48 -10.55 -4.99
CA VAL A 330 8.59 -11.77 -4.19
C VAL A 330 9.29 -12.86 -5.00
N GLU A 331 10.32 -13.44 -4.43
CA GLU A 331 11.06 -14.57 -5.00
C GLU A 331 10.90 -15.81 -4.11
N ASN A 332 9.68 -16.34 -4.03
CA ASN A 332 9.34 -17.54 -3.26
C ASN A 332 9.44 -18.82 -4.12
N ASP A 333 9.13 -19.97 -3.51
CA ASP A 333 9.17 -21.27 -4.19
C ASP A 333 8.21 -21.35 -5.39
N ASN A 334 7.06 -20.66 -5.33
CA ASN A 334 6.09 -20.63 -6.43
C ASN A 334 6.64 -19.82 -7.62
N TYR A 335 7.25 -18.68 -7.37
CA TYR A 335 7.96 -17.90 -8.39
C TYR A 335 9.04 -18.75 -9.08
N ALA A 336 9.84 -19.48 -8.27
CA ALA A 336 10.89 -20.36 -8.79
C ALA A 336 10.35 -21.57 -9.56
N ALA A 337 9.14 -22.04 -9.24
CA ALA A 337 8.49 -23.15 -9.94
C ALA A 337 7.86 -22.75 -11.28
N ILE A 338 7.42 -21.49 -11.41
CA ILE A 338 6.71 -20.97 -12.58
C ILE A 338 7.67 -20.35 -13.61
N LEU A 339 8.64 -19.52 -13.18
CA LEU A 339 9.62 -18.92 -14.07
C LEU A 339 10.85 -19.82 -14.26
N SER A 340 11.34 -19.89 -15.50
CA SER A 340 12.61 -20.56 -15.82
C SER A 340 13.79 -19.92 -15.07
N GLU A 341 14.87 -20.67 -14.85
CA GLU A 341 16.09 -20.14 -14.23
C GLU A 341 16.70 -18.98 -15.05
N GLU A 342 16.68 -19.09 -16.39
CA GLU A 342 17.15 -18.04 -17.29
C GLU A 342 16.33 -16.75 -17.12
N ASP A 343 15.01 -16.85 -17.09
CA ASP A 343 14.14 -15.67 -16.97
C ASP A 343 14.23 -15.04 -15.57
N ARG A 344 14.36 -15.86 -14.51
CA ARG A 344 14.62 -15.34 -13.16
C ARG A 344 15.96 -14.59 -13.08
N ALA A 345 17.00 -15.12 -13.73
CA ALA A 345 18.29 -14.43 -13.79
C ALA A 345 18.16 -13.08 -14.53
N LEU A 346 17.44 -13.06 -15.65
CA LEU A 346 17.19 -11.81 -16.40
C LEU A 346 16.41 -10.79 -15.55
N VAL A 347 15.36 -11.21 -14.84
CA VAL A 347 14.61 -10.31 -13.94
C VAL A 347 15.49 -9.79 -12.81
N GLY A 348 16.37 -10.65 -12.25
CA GLY A 348 17.37 -10.25 -11.26
C GLY A 348 18.38 -9.21 -11.81
N GLU A 349 18.85 -9.37 -13.05
CA GLU A 349 19.72 -8.36 -13.70
C GLU A 349 18.99 -7.03 -13.89
N LEU A 350 17.71 -7.06 -14.28
CA LEU A 350 16.90 -5.86 -14.41
C LEU A 350 16.71 -5.16 -13.06
N ALA A 351 16.42 -5.94 -12.00
CA ALA A 351 16.29 -5.42 -10.63
C ALA A 351 17.60 -4.78 -10.14
N GLN A 352 18.74 -5.43 -10.39
CA GLN A 352 20.05 -4.89 -10.06
C GLN A 352 20.33 -3.59 -10.83
N GLY A 353 19.99 -3.56 -12.12
CA GLY A 353 20.15 -2.36 -12.95
C GLY A 353 19.33 -1.16 -12.45
N LEU A 354 18.13 -1.41 -11.92
CA LEU A 354 17.31 -0.38 -11.24
C LEU A 354 17.99 0.11 -9.95
N ALA A 355 18.47 -0.83 -9.13
CA ALA A 355 19.12 -0.52 -7.86
C ALA A 355 20.41 0.30 -8.06
N ASP A 356 21.20 -0.04 -9.08
CA ASP A 356 22.44 0.66 -9.41
C ASP A 356 22.22 1.96 -10.21
N GLY A 357 20.98 2.16 -10.74
CA GLY A 357 20.64 3.30 -11.59
C GLY A 357 21.19 3.21 -13.02
N THR A 358 21.60 2.02 -13.48
CA THR A 358 21.96 1.76 -14.88
C THR A 358 20.75 1.57 -15.77
N ILE A 359 19.60 1.23 -15.17
CA ILE A 359 18.28 1.24 -15.78
C ILE A 359 17.45 2.32 -15.09
N GLU A 360 16.89 3.22 -15.90
CA GLU A 360 15.98 4.24 -15.44
C GLU A 360 14.58 3.97 -16.01
N VAL A 361 13.57 3.91 -15.14
CA VAL A 361 12.17 3.77 -15.49
C VAL A 361 11.48 5.10 -15.30
N LYS A 362 10.86 5.62 -16.37
CA LYS A 362 10.09 6.86 -16.27
C LYS A 362 8.93 6.69 -15.31
N SER A 363 8.73 7.69 -14.46
CA SER A 363 7.60 7.73 -13.55
C SER A 363 6.37 8.31 -14.24
N GLY A 364 5.22 7.69 -14.05
CA GLY A 364 3.91 8.14 -14.51
C GLY A 364 3.23 9.18 -13.61
N LEU A 365 3.91 9.62 -12.54
CA LEU A 365 3.42 10.69 -11.67
C LEU A 365 3.29 12.00 -12.44
N LYS A 366 2.22 12.75 -12.24
CA LYS A 366 1.93 14.04 -12.93
C LYS A 366 3.07 15.05 -12.88
N ARG A 367 3.93 14.98 -11.86
CA ARG A 367 5.10 15.84 -11.73
C ARG A 367 6.19 15.54 -12.77
N TYR A 368 6.21 14.33 -13.35
CA TYR A 368 7.23 13.85 -14.26
C TYR A 368 6.71 13.54 -15.66
N MET A 369 5.42 13.22 -15.80
CA MET A 369 4.81 12.81 -17.03
C MET A 369 3.41 13.43 -17.18
N SER A 370 3.13 14.03 -18.32
CA SER A 370 1.79 14.52 -18.64
C SER A 370 0.81 13.38 -18.94
N ALA A 371 -0.48 13.65 -18.83
CA ALA A 371 -1.50 12.65 -19.14
C ALA A 371 -1.44 12.20 -20.62
N ASP A 372 -1.05 13.08 -21.54
CA ASP A 372 -0.93 12.75 -22.97
C ASP A 372 0.26 11.81 -23.22
N GLU A 373 1.41 12.05 -22.58
CA GLU A 373 2.57 11.16 -22.66
C GLU A 373 2.27 9.78 -22.07
N LEU A 374 1.59 9.72 -20.92
CA LEU A 374 1.16 8.48 -20.30
C LEU A 374 0.17 7.71 -21.19
N ASN A 375 -0.81 8.39 -21.77
CA ASN A 375 -1.76 7.75 -22.69
C ASN A 375 -1.07 7.28 -23.98
N ALA A 376 -0.06 8.01 -24.48
CA ALA A 376 0.75 7.58 -25.62
C ALA A 376 1.51 6.30 -25.32
N LEU A 377 2.15 6.21 -24.12
CA LEU A 377 2.86 5.00 -23.68
C LEU A 377 1.90 3.79 -23.62
N PHE A 378 0.71 3.95 -23.05
CA PHE A 378 -0.28 2.87 -23.01
C PHE A 378 -0.74 2.47 -24.40
N ALA A 379 -0.84 3.42 -25.32
CA ALA A 379 -1.28 3.22 -26.68
C ALA A 379 -0.28 2.44 -27.57
N GLU A 380 1.02 2.48 -27.22
CA GLU A 380 2.07 1.78 -27.98
C GLU A 380 1.96 0.26 -27.85
N LEU A 381 1.47 -0.24 -26.70
CA LEU A 381 1.31 -1.67 -26.43
C LEU A 381 -0.13 -2.16 -26.52
N ASP A 382 -1.10 -1.28 -26.77
CA ASP A 382 -2.53 -1.61 -26.78
C ASP A 382 -2.84 -2.55 -27.97
N PRO A 383 -3.19 -3.83 -27.72
CA PRO A 383 -3.42 -4.81 -28.78
C PRO A 383 -4.72 -4.56 -29.55
N THR A 384 -5.52 -3.55 -29.19
CA THR A 384 -6.76 -3.20 -29.88
C THR A 384 -6.57 -2.17 -31.01
N LYS A 385 -5.33 -1.69 -31.21
CA LYS A 385 -4.99 -0.66 -32.20
C LYS A 385 -4.36 -1.19 -33.45
#